data_07fb5efdf0f2cd8b217855232dde4298
#
_entry.id   07fb5efdf0f2cd8b217855232dde4298
#
_cell.length_a   1.000
_cell.length_b   1.000
_cell.length_c   1.000
_cell.angle_alpha   90.00
_cell.angle_beta   90.00
_cell.angle_gamma   90.00
#
_symmetry.space_group_name_H-M   'P 1'
#
loop_
_entity.id
_entity.type
_entity.pdbx_description
1 polymer ?
#
loop_
_entity_poly.entity_id
_entity_poly.type
_entity_poly.pdbx_seq_one_letter_code
_entity_poly.pdbx_strand_id
1 'polypeptide(L)'
;SSGGGPRALACAALLADRVPAAVAISAPAPRQAAGLDFFAGMSDGAARELRAAAQGRAELEEVLAANEFDPESFAAADYAALDGSWSWFNRIVPAATVNGPDGMIEDDLGTMAPWGFDLAQIRVPTLIMHGTDDRMVPSSHAEWLAAQCPAAELRLVPGEGHVSVLNSAPEALAWICDRARP
;
A
#
# COMPACT_ATOMS: atom_id res chain seq x y z
N SER A 1 -2.09 4.89 -2.89
CA SER A 1 -1.29 4.56 -1.70
C SER A 1 -1.84 3.30 -1.05
N SER A 2 -1.03 2.59 -0.26
CA SER A 2 -1.43 1.39 0.48
C SER A 2 -2.14 0.36 -0.41
N GLY A 3 -3.26 -0.24 0.02
CA GLY A 3 -4.10 -1.16 -0.76
C GLY A 3 -4.53 -0.66 -2.14
N GLY A 4 -4.50 0.66 -2.40
CA GLY A 4 -4.69 1.23 -3.73
C GLY A 4 -3.51 1.05 -4.68
N GLY A 5 -2.31 0.73 -4.16
CA GLY A 5 -1.11 0.51 -4.96
C GLY A 5 -1.23 -0.67 -5.93
N PRO A 6 -1.61 -1.87 -5.47
CA PRO A 6 -1.87 -3.02 -6.35
C PRO A 6 -2.87 -2.71 -7.47
N ARG A 7 -3.91 -1.91 -7.18
CA ARG A 7 -4.91 -1.50 -8.19
C ARG A 7 -4.32 -0.57 -9.24
N ALA A 8 -3.44 0.35 -8.84
CA ALA A 8 -2.72 1.21 -9.78
C ALA A 8 -1.78 0.39 -10.69
N LEU A 9 -1.08 -0.61 -10.11
CA LEU A 9 -0.23 -1.53 -10.87
C LEU A 9 -1.05 -2.41 -11.82
N ALA A 10 -2.24 -2.88 -11.41
CA ALA A 10 -3.16 -3.59 -12.28
C ALA A 10 -3.59 -2.73 -13.48
N CYS A 11 -3.93 -1.46 -13.26
CA CYS A 11 -4.25 -0.54 -14.35
C CYS A 11 -3.06 -0.35 -15.31
N ALA A 12 -1.84 -0.23 -14.78
CA ALA A 12 -0.63 -0.10 -15.58
C ALA A 12 -0.32 -1.37 -16.42
N ALA A 13 -0.65 -2.56 -15.87
CA ALA A 13 -0.45 -3.83 -16.58
C ALA A 13 -1.53 -4.10 -17.64
N LEU A 14 -2.80 -3.85 -17.30
CA LEU A 14 -3.95 -4.29 -18.09
C LEU A 14 -4.52 -3.20 -19.02
N LEU A 15 -4.21 -1.93 -18.78
CA LEU A 15 -4.74 -0.77 -19.50
C LEU A 15 -3.61 0.14 -20.00
N ALA A 16 -2.49 -0.44 -20.45
CA ALA A 16 -1.28 0.28 -20.83
C ALA A 16 -1.48 1.29 -21.96
N ASP A 17 -2.48 1.11 -22.82
CA ASP A 17 -2.90 2.04 -23.89
C ASP A 17 -3.65 3.28 -23.35
N ARG A 18 -4.12 3.22 -22.11
CA ARG A 18 -4.88 4.29 -21.43
C ARG A 18 -4.16 4.91 -20.24
N VAL A 19 -3.15 4.24 -19.72
CA VAL A 19 -2.38 4.64 -18.53
C VAL A 19 -0.96 4.97 -18.97
N PRO A 20 -0.59 6.25 -19.12
CA PRO A 20 0.73 6.64 -19.61
C PRO A 20 1.85 6.47 -18.60
N ALA A 21 1.53 6.47 -17.30
CA ALA A 21 2.47 6.24 -16.20
C ALA A 21 1.72 5.86 -14.92
N ALA A 22 2.39 5.23 -13.96
CA ALA A 22 1.80 4.83 -12.69
C ALA A 22 2.68 5.20 -11.50
N VAL A 23 2.04 5.44 -10.34
CA VAL A 23 2.72 5.61 -9.04
C VAL A 23 2.05 4.72 -8.02
N ALA A 24 2.85 3.92 -7.31
CA ALA A 24 2.43 3.13 -6.16
C ALA A 24 3.22 3.59 -4.93
N ILE A 25 2.51 4.03 -3.88
CA ILE A 25 3.11 4.52 -2.63
C ILE A 25 2.70 3.58 -1.51
N SER A 26 3.64 3.10 -0.68
CA SER A 26 3.39 2.18 0.43
C SER A 26 2.55 0.97 0.03
N ALA A 27 2.80 0.44 -1.16
CA ALA A 27 2.03 -0.65 -1.73
C ALA A 27 2.49 -2.01 -1.19
N PRO A 28 1.57 -2.90 -0.76
CA PRO A 28 1.93 -4.29 -0.50
C PRO A 28 2.31 -5.01 -1.80
N ALA A 29 3.17 -6.02 -1.69
CA ALA A 29 3.40 -7.00 -2.74
C ALA A 29 2.28 -8.05 -2.76
N PRO A 30 2.16 -8.91 -3.80
CA PRO A 30 1.24 -10.04 -3.73
C PRO A 30 1.62 -10.99 -2.58
N ARG A 31 0.61 -11.56 -1.91
CA ARG A 31 0.85 -12.51 -0.82
C ARG A 31 1.74 -13.69 -1.24
N GLN A 32 1.64 -14.10 -2.51
CA GLN A 32 2.40 -15.22 -3.09
C GLN A 32 3.78 -14.81 -3.61
N ALA A 33 4.28 -13.62 -3.27
CA ALA A 33 5.56 -13.09 -3.71
C ALA A 33 6.71 -14.06 -3.37
N ALA A 34 7.28 -14.69 -4.39
CA ALA A 34 8.36 -15.66 -4.18
C ALA A 34 9.61 -14.98 -3.62
N GLY A 35 10.13 -15.51 -2.52
CA GLY A 35 11.32 -14.98 -1.86
C GLY A 35 11.08 -13.80 -0.93
N LEU A 36 9.84 -13.31 -0.79
CA LEU A 36 9.45 -12.31 0.19
C LEU A 36 8.74 -13.00 1.37
N ASP A 37 9.22 -12.77 2.59
CA ASP A 37 8.39 -13.03 3.77
C ASP A 37 7.40 -11.87 3.91
N PHE A 38 6.16 -12.11 3.48
CA PHE A 38 5.13 -11.08 3.35
C PHE A 38 4.85 -10.33 4.68
N PHE A 39 4.95 -11.03 5.81
CA PHE A 39 4.61 -10.46 7.11
C PHE A 39 5.83 -9.95 7.90
N ALA A 40 7.04 -10.21 7.42
CA ALA A 40 8.25 -9.80 8.12
C ALA A 40 8.37 -8.27 8.22
N GLY A 41 8.48 -7.75 9.44
CA GLY A 41 8.59 -6.32 9.72
C GLY A 41 7.26 -5.57 9.81
N MET A 42 6.13 -6.23 9.58
CA MET A 42 4.81 -5.65 9.91
C MET A 42 4.64 -5.57 11.43
N SER A 43 3.88 -4.58 11.89
CA SER A 43 3.38 -4.57 13.28
C SER A 43 2.48 -5.78 13.54
N ASP A 44 2.33 -6.14 14.81
CA ASP A 44 1.49 -7.28 15.19
C ASP A 44 0.02 -7.06 14.75
N GLY A 45 -0.48 -5.83 14.85
CA GLY A 45 -1.83 -5.46 14.44
C GLY A 45 -2.05 -5.63 12.94
N ALA A 46 -1.18 -5.05 12.11
CA ALA A 46 -1.26 -5.16 10.65
C ALA A 46 -1.10 -6.61 10.18
N ALA A 47 -0.15 -7.35 10.75
CA ALA A 47 0.06 -8.74 10.42
C ALA A 47 -1.14 -9.63 10.83
N ARG A 48 -1.77 -9.37 11.97
CA ARG A 48 -2.95 -10.09 12.46
C ARG A 48 -4.14 -9.91 11.51
N GLU A 49 -4.44 -8.68 11.12
CA GLU A 49 -5.53 -8.34 10.20
C GLU A 49 -5.34 -9.03 8.85
N LEU A 50 -4.18 -8.89 8.21
CA LEU A 50 -3.93 -9.51 6.91
C LEU A 50 -3.81 -11.05 6.98
N ARG A 51 -3.36 -11.62 8.10
CA ARG A 51 -3.42 -13.10 8.30
C ARG A 51 -4.85 -13.59 8.40
N ALA A 52 -5.73 -12.86 9.08
CA ALA A 52 -7.15 -13.17 9.14
C ALA A 52 -7.81 -13.05 7.76
N ALA A 53 -7.51 -11.99 7.00
CA ALA A 53 -7.96 -11.85 5.62
C ALA A 53 -7.52 -13.01 4.72
N ALA A 54 -6.32 -13.54 4.94
CA ALA A 54 -5.83 -14.71 4.22
C ALA A 54 -6.58 -16.01 4.54
N GLN A 55 -7.24 -16.10 5.70
CA GLN A 55 -8.07 -17.22 6.09
C GLN A 55 -9.50 -17.08 5.57
N GLY A 56 -9.99 -15.85 5.39
CA GLY A 56 -11.28 -15.55 4.82
C GLY A 56 -12.07 -14.52 5.61
N ARG A 57 -13.26 -14.19 5.08
CA ARG A 57 -14.11 -13.12 5.60
C ARG A 57 -14.46 -13.30 7.08
N ALA A 58 -14.85 -14.50 7.51
CA ALA A 58 -15.30 -14.72 8.89
C ALA A 58 -14.23 -14.41 9.92
N GLU A 59 -12.99 -14.88 9.69
CA GLU A 59 -11.85 -14.60 10.56
C GLU A 59 -11.50 -13.12 10.58
N LEU A 60 -11.59 -12.45 9.42
CA LEU A 60 -11.33 -11.01 9.34
C LEU A 60 -12.40 -10.21 10.10
N GLU A 61 -13.67 -10.57 9.96
CA GLU A 61 -14.78 -9.94 10.69
C GLU A 61 -14.60 -10.05 12.21
N GLU A 62 -14.12 -11.19 12.72
CA GLU A 62 -13.83 -11.38 14.14
C GLU A 62 -12.69 -10.47 14.61
N VAL A 63 -11.62 -10.37 13.84
CA VAL A 63 -10.47 -9.52 14.17
C VAL A 63 -10.88 -8.04 14.16
N LEU A 64 -11.63 -7.60 13.16
CA LEU A 64 -12.09 -6.21 13.06
C LEU A 64 -13.13 -5.86 14.13
N ALA A 65 -13.98 -6.82 14.51
CA ALA A 65 -14.98 -6.62 15.58
C ALA A 65 -14.31 -6.41 16.96
N ALA A 66 -13.14 -6.97 17.19
CA ALA A 66 -12.36 -6.72 18.41
C ALA A 66 -11.89 -5.27 18.52
N ASN A 67 -11.81 -4.55 17.41
CA ASN A 67 -11.45 -3.13 17.30
C ASN A 67 -10.20 -2.75 18.12
N GLU A 68 -9.21 -3.63 18.12
CA GLU A 68 -7.95 -3.41 18.85
C GLU A 68 -6.97 -2.60 18.00
N PHE A 69 -6.78 -1.35 18.37
CA PHE A 69 -5.77 -0.50 17.76
C PHE A 69 -4.37 -0.89 18.27
N ASP A 70 -3.46 -1.14 17.35
CA ASP A 70 -2.06 -1.37 17.65
C ASP A 70 -1.25 -0.09 17.42
N PRO A 71 -0.77 0.59 18.48
CA PRO A 71 -0.01 1.82 18.35
C PRO A 71 1.34 1.63 17.66
N GLU A 72 1.88 0.42 17.61
CA GLU A 72 3.13 0.12 16.92
C GLU A 72 2.96 0.05 15.39
N SER A 73 1.71 0.10 14.89
CA SER A 73 1.44 0.12 13.45
C SER A 73 1.96 1.37 12.74
N PHE A 74 2.16 2.46 13.48
CA PHE A 74 2.66 3.72 12.95
C PHE A 74 4.03 4.08 13.54
N ALA A 75 4.93 4.57 12.67
CA ALA A 75 6.19 5.15 13.08
C ALA A 75 5.99 6.54 13.72
N ALA A 76 6.99 7.05 14.44
CA ALA A 76 6.91 8.39 15.03
C ALA A 76 6.64 9.50 13.99
N ALA A 77 7.20 9.36 12.79
CA ALA A 77 6.96 10.26 11.66
C ALA A 77 5.48 10.23 11.20
N ASP A 78 4.81 9.06 11.25
CA ASP A 78 3.40 8.94 10.91
C ASP A 78 2.51 9.68 11.90
N TYR A 79 2.78 9.56 13.20
CA TYR A 79 2.05 10.31 14.22
C TYR A 79 2.23 11.81 14.03
N ALA A 80 3.45 12.28 13.76
CA ALA A 80 3.69 13.69 13.48
C ALA A 80 2.95 14.18 12.21
N ALA A 81 2.87 13.33 11.18
CA ALA A 81 2.11 13.63 9.97
C ALA A 81 0.59 13.70 10.23
N LEU A 82 0.06 12.76 11.04
CA LEU A 82 -1.35 12.70 11.43
C LEU A 82 -1.76 13.86 12.38
N ASP A 83 -0.82 14.40 13.16
CA ASP A 83 -1.03 15.62 13.94
C ASP A 83 -0.87 16.90 13.11
N GLY A 84 -0.21 16.81 11.96
CA GLY A 84 0.12 17.91 11.06
C GLY A 84 -0.64 17.89 9.72
N SER A 85 0.11 17.81 8.62
CA SER A 85 -0.38 17.96 7.25
C SER A 85 -1.44 16.92 6.85
N TRP A 86 -1.45 15.77 7.48
CA TRP A 86 -2.36 14.67 7.20
C TRP A 86 -3.43 14.46 8.28
N SER A 87 -3.62 15.44 9.17
CA SER A 87 -4.61 15.37 10.27
C SER A 87 -6.06 15.16 9.81
N TRP A 88 -6.38 15.48 8.58
CA TRP A 88 -7.69 15.22 7.99
C TRP A 88 -8.02 13.72 7.86
N PHE A 89 -7.02 12.82 7.82
CA PHE A 89 -7.23 11.38 7.88
C PHE A 89 -7.98 10.95 9.14
N ASN A 90 -7.71 11.60 10.28
CA ASN A 90 -8.40 11.33 11.55
C ASN A 90 -9.92 11.54 11.49
N ARG A 91 -10.41 12.24 10.47
CA ARG A 91 -11.85 12.47 10.23
C ARG A 91 -12.41 11.53 9.17
N ILE A 92 -11.67 11.26 8.10
CA ILE A 92 -12.22 10.47 6.99
C ILE A 92 -12.16 8.96 7.25
N VAL A 93 -11.14 8.47 7.96
CA VAL A 93 -11.02 7.04 8.24
C VAL A 93 -12.19 6.53 9.08
N PRO A 94 -12.57 7.15 10.23
CA PRO A 94 -13.78 6.77 10.94
C PRO A 94 -15.07 6.93 10.13
N ALA A 95 -15.14 7.96 9.28
CA ALA A 95 -16.30 8.17 8.42
C ALA A 95 -16.47 7.09 7.35
N ALA A 96 -15.39 6.51 6.88
CA ALA A 96 -15.39 5.45 5.86
C ALA A 96 -16.04 4.15 6.39
N THR A 97 -16.01 3.92 7.71
CA THR A 97 -16.53 2.70 8.34
C THR A 97 -17.85 2.93 9.10
N VAL A 98 -18.45 4.13 9.02
CA VAL A 98 -19.69 4.47 9.75
C VAL A 98 -20.86 3.54 9.41
N ASN A 99 -20.92 2.98 8.22
CA ASN A 99 -21.94 2.03 7.77
C ASN A 99 -21.48 0.56 7.86
N GLY A 100 -20.41 0.29 8.59
CA GLY A 100 -19.80 -1.02 8.73
C GLY A 100 -18.46 -1.17 8.03
N PRO A 101 -17.74 -2.25 8.30
CA PRO A 101 -16.38 -2.48 7.79
C PRO A 101 -16.34 -3.16 6.41
N ASP A 102 -17.46 -3.39 5.73
CA ASP A 102 -17.51 -4.20 4.51
C ASP A 102 -16.53 -3.75 3.43
N GLY A 103 -16.36 -2.44 3.23
CA GLY A 103 -15.41 -1.91 2.26
C GLY A 103 -13.97 -2.26 2.60
N MET A 104 -13.60 -2.21 3.88
CA MET A 104 -12.27 -2.58 4.36
C MET A 104 -12.05 -4.10 4.23
N ILE A 105 -13.06 -4.88 4.59
CA ILE A 105 -13.05 -6.35 4.45
C ILE A 105 -12.79 -6.75 2.98
N GLU A 106 -13.53 -6.17 2.04
CA GLU A 106 -13.34 -6.47 0.61
C GLU A 106 -11.95 -6.03 0.10
N ASP A 107 -11.44 -4.92 0.59
CA ASP A 107 -10.10 -4.45 0.22
C ASP A 107 -9.00 -5.38 0.73
N ASP A 108 -9.10 -5.86 1.97
CA ASP A 108 -8.14 -6.79 2.56
C ASP A 108 -8.20 -8.16 1.92
N LEU A 109 -9.40 -8.71 1.71
CA LEU A 109 -9.60 -9.96 0.98
C LEU A 109 -9.00 -9.85 -0.43
N GLY A 110 -9.25 -8.74 -1.14
CA GLY A 110 -8.68 -8.48 -2.46
C GLY A 110 -7.16 -8.35 -2.46
N THR A 111 -6.60 -7.77 -1.41
CA THR A 111 -5.14 -7.63 -1.23
C THR A 111 -4.48 -8.99 -1.02
N MET A 112 -5.14 -9.90 -0.30
CA MET A 112 -4.63 -11.25 0.01
C MET A 112 -4.95 -12.28 -1.08
N ALA A 113 -5.83 -11.97 -2.03
CA ALA A 113 -6.14 -12.82 -3.18
C ALA A 113 -5.03 -12.78 -4.25
N PRO A 114 -4.97 -13.76 -5.16
CA PRO A 114 -4.12 -13.68 -6.34
C PRO A 114 -4.47 -12.44 -7.18
N TRP A 115 -3.47 -11.68 -7.59
CA TRP A 115 -3.70 -10.40 -8.30
C TRP A 115 -4.25 -10.54 -9.72
N GLY A 116 -4.08 -11.72 -10.36
CA GLY A 116 -4.61 -11.96 -11.72
C GLY A 116 -3.86 -11.23 -12.84
N PHE A 117 -2.73 -10.56 -12.56
CA PHE A 117 -1.85 -9.95 -13.54
C PHE A 117 -0.38 -10.15 -13.14
N ASP A 118 0.52 -9.95 -14.12
CA ASP A 118 1.97 -10.08 -13.92
C ASP A 118 2.63 -8.71 -13.99
N LEU A 119 3.42 -8.37 -12.96
CA LEU A 119 4.20 -7.14 -12.89
C LEU A 119 5.21 -7.02 -14.04
N ALA A 120 5.72 -8.15 -14.54
CA ALA A 120 6.61 -8.19 -15.69
C ALA A 120 5.95 -7.70 -16.99
N GLN A 121 4.62 -7.59 -17.03
CA GLN A 121 3.87 -7.08 -18.18
C GLN A 121 3.77 -5.54 -18.19
N ILE A 122 4.05 -4.88 -17.08
CA ILE A 122 4.03 -3.42 -16.99
C ILE A 122 5.15 -2.85 -17.88
N ARG A 123 4.76 -2.03 -18.86
CA ARG A 123 5.68 -1.36 -19.80
C ARG A 123 5.70 0.15 -19.64
N VAL A 124 4.69 0.72 -19.00
CA VAL A 124 4.59 2.15 -18.74
C VAL A 124 5.53 2.55 -17.61
N PRO A 125 6.12 3.76 -17.63
CA PRO A 125 6.92 4.25 -16.52
C PRO A 125 6.16 4.11 -15.21
N THR A 126 6.79 3.49 -14.22
CA THR A 126 6.16 3.19 -12.92
C THR A 126 7.07 3.62 -11.79
N LEU A 127 6.56 4.46 -10.88
CA LEU A 127 7.27 4.82 -9.66
C LEU A 127 6.72 3.99 -8.49
N ILE A 128 7.62 3.31 -7.79
CA ILE A 128 7.33 2.65 -6.52
C ILE A 128 8.03 3.46 -5.44
N MET A 129 7.25 4.11 -4.56
CA MET A 129 7.73 4.96 -3.49
C MET A 129 7.35 4.37 -2.14
N HIS A 130 8.27 4.37 -1.17
CA HIS A 130 8.03 3.76 0.13
C HIS A 130 8.84 4.40 1.24
N GLY A 131 8.26 4.53 2.43
CA GLY A 131 8.97 4.94 3.63
C GLY A 131 9.78 3.78 4.22
N THR A 132 11.02 4.04 4.67
CA THR A 132 11.87 2.96 5.22
C THR A 132 11.40 2.44 6.57
N ASP A 133 10.63 3.24 7.30
CA ASP A 133 10.14 2.95 8.64
C ASP A 133 8.65 2.54 8.65
N ASP A 134 8.11 2.19 7.48
CA ASP A 134 6.73 1.70 7.34
C ASP A 134 6.56 0.35 8.05
N ARG A 135 5.68 0.33 9.05
CA ARG A 135 5.38 -0.85 9.89
C ARG A 135 4.06 -1.51 9.54
N MET A 136 3.25 -0.87 8.70
CA MET A 136 2.04 -1.49 8.15
C MET A 136 2.36 -2.34 6.92
N VAL A 137 3.15 -1.77 6.01
CA VAL A 137 3.67 -2.46 4.82
C VAL A 137 5.18 -2.18 4.77
N PRO A 138 6.03 -3.10 5.21
CA PRO A 138 7.48 -2.87 5.21
C PRO A 138 8.07 -2.58 3.83
N SER A 139 9.14 -1.79 3.77
CA SER A 139 9.78 -1.36 2.50
C SER A 139 10.30 -2.53 1.64
N SER A 140 10.50 -3.71 2.23
CA SER A 140 10.83 -4.94 1.50
C SER A 140 9.79 -5.32 0.43
N HIS A 141 8.51 -4.92 0.62
CA HIS A 141 7.47 -5.08 -0.39
C HIS A 141 7.76 -4.22 -1.62
N ALA A 142 8.16 -2.96 -1.43
CA ALA A 142 8.51 -2.06 -2.53
C ALA A 142 9.75 -2.52 -3.27
N GLU A 143 10.76 -3.01 -2.56
CA GLU A 143 11.97 -3.58 -3.14
C GLU A 143 11.63 -4.80 -4.02
N TRP A 144 10.77 -5.68 -3.51
CA TRP A 144 10.30 -6.84 -4.26
C TRP A 144 9.51 -6.42 -5.51
N LEU A 145 8.54 -5.49 -5.37
CA LEU A 145 7.75 -4.97 -6.48
C LEU A 145 8.62 -4.38 -7.58
N ALA A 146 9.62 -3.57 -7.20
CA ALA A 146 10.54 -2.96 -8.15
C ALA A 146 11.40 -4.00 -8.87
N ALA A 147 11.83 -5.05 -8.18
CA ALA A 147 12.59 -6.15 -8.79
C ALA A 147 11.78 -6.96 -9.80
N GLN A 148 10.45 -7.02 -9.65
CA GLN A 148 9.56 -7.76 -10.56
C GLN A 148 9.01 -6.89 -11.71
N CYS A 149 9.10 -5.58 -11.62
CA CYS A 149 8.57 -4.64 -12.61
C CYS A 149 9.71 -3.99 -13.41
N PRO A 150 9.96 -4.39 -14.68
CA PRO A 150 11.09 -3.88 -15.46
C PRO A 150 11.03 -2.37 -15.73
N ALA A 151 9.84 -1.77 -15.69
CA ALA A 151 9.60 -0.35 -15.91
C ALA A 151 9.60 0.47 -14.62
N ALA A 152 9.92 -0.14 -13.47
CA ALA A 152 9.86 0.54 -12.18
C ALA A 152 11.11 1.32 -11.84
N GLU A 153 10.90 2.53 -11.31
CA GLU A 153 11.86 3.29 -10.51
C GLU A 153 11.49 3.10 -9.04
N LEU A 154 12.44 2.63 -8.22
CA LEU A 154 12.25 2.52 -6.77
C LEU A 154 12.74 3.79 -6.09
N ARG A 155 11.92 4.34 -5.19
CA ARG A 155 12.28 5.45 -4.31
C ARG A 155 11.94 5.13 -2.87
N LEU A 156 12.96 4.82 -2.08
CA LEU A 156 12.85 4.70 -0.63
C LEU A 156 13.07 6.07 0.01
N VAL A 157 12.18 6.45 0.95
CA VAL A 157 12.26 7.73 1.66
C VAL A 157 12.70 7.44 3.10
N PRO A 158 13.94 7.78 3.47
CA PRO A 158 14.49 7.42 4.78
C PRO A 158 13.72 8.07 5.93
N GLY A 159 13.42 7.27 6.98
CA GLY A 159 12.77 7.72 8.19
C GLY A 159 11.26 7.96 8.10
N GLU A 160 10.68 7.87 6.90
CA GLU A 160 9.23 7.99 6.71
C GLU A 160 8.53 6.64 6.91
N GLY A 161 7.33 6.71 7.46
CA GLY A 161 6.46 5.54 7.66
C GLY A 161 5.38 5.42 6.60
N HIS A 162 4.24 4.81 6.97
CA HIS A 162 3.14 4.50 6.07
C HIS A 162 2.37 5.74 5.58
N VAL A 163 2.14 6.69 6.49
CA VAL A 163 1.42 7.94 6.22
C VAL A 163 2.37 9.05 5.89
N SER A 164 3.46 9.18 6.65
CA SER A 164 4.39 10.31 6.53
C SER A 164 5.12 10.34 5.19
N VAL A 165 5.32 9.21 4.52
CA VAL A 165 5.85 9.16 3.15
C VAL A 165 5.02 9.96 2.15
N LEU A 166 3.73 10.22 2.45
CA LEU A 166 2.86 11.07 1.65
C LEU A 166 3.29 12.56 1.64
N ASN A 167 4.18 12.97 2.55
CA ASN A 167 4.84 14.28 2.46
C ASN A 167 5.63 14.43 1.15
N SER A 168 6.09 13.32 0.56
CA SER A 168 6.74 13.25 -0.76
C SER A 168 5.76 13.12 -1.94
N ALA A 169 4.44 13.17 -1.71
CA ALA A 169 3.44 13.10 -2.78
C ALA A 169 3.61 14.19 -3.87
N PRO A 170 4.00 15.45 -3.55
CA PRO A 170 4.28 16.45 -4.57
C PRO A 170 5.38 16.01 -5.57
N GLU A 171 6.41 15.32 -5.08
CA GLU A 171 7.49 14.78 -5.94
C GLU A 171 6.96 13.64 -6.83
N ALA A 172 6.13 12.76 -6.29
CA ALA A 172 5.50 11.69 -7.05
C ALA A 172 4.55 12.24 -8.14
N LEU A 173 3.80 13.31 -7.81
CA LEU A 173 2.94 14.01 -8.77
C LEU A 173 3.75 14.69 -9.88
N ALA A 174 4.84 15.38 -9.54
CA ALA A 174 5.73 15.96 -10.53
C ALA A 174 6.32 14.88 -11.44
N TRP A 175 6.78 13.76 -10.85
CA TRP A 175 7.33 12.62 -11.57
C TRP A 175 6.34 12.05 -12.59
N ILE A 176 5.07 11.83 -12.21
CA ILE A 176 4.06 11.28 -13.13
C ILE A 176 3.68 12.27 -14.22
N CYS A 177 3.57 13.58 -13.88
CA CYS A 177 3.28 14.62 -14.85
C CYS A 177 4.35 14.72 -15.95
N ASP A 178 5.62 14.58 -15.60
CA ASP A 178 6.72 14.64 -16.56
C ASP A 178 6.73 13.44 -17.51
N ARG A 179 6.26 12.27 -17.08
CA ARG A 179 6.24 11.03 -17.87
C ARG A 179 4.93 10.76 -18.59
N ALA A 180 3.84 11.42 -18.17
CA ALA A 180 2.53 11.33 -18.81
C ALA A 180 2.35 12.31 -19.97
N ARG A 181 3.36 13.14 -20.27
CA ARG A 181 3.32 14.04 -21.43
C ARG A 181 3.39 13.23 -22.73
N PRO A 182 2.55 13.54 -23.73
CA PRO A 182 2.57 12.89 -25.03
C PRO A 182 3.87 13.16 -25.80
#